data_8d4a4cd03607cdff152f117ef331d5a7
#
_entry.id   8d4a4cd03607cdff152f117ef331d5a7
#
_cell.length_a   1.000
_cell.length_b   1.000
_cell.length_c   1.000
_cell.angle_alpha   90.00
_cell.angle_beta   90.00
_cell.angle_gamma   90.00
#
_symmetry.space_group_name_H-M   'P 1'
#
loop_
_entity.id
_entity.type
_entity.pdbx_description
1 polymer ?
#
loop_
_entity_poly.entity_id
_entity_poly.type
_entity_poly.pdbx_seq_one_letter_code
_entity_poly.pdbx_strand_id
1 'polypeptide(L)'
;MGLFSIFKRKKEEPEAAVIPTNGVTALAEGILFEEEGVFLKWGTDIEADKLYAKKEYRADRTIYQWGEKTILSGLKLSFKTVCWNHKQHGDTKALESVEFLSEESDALDQFQAIRDHLETVLGSSRQNEDMEPGEIALEWRIKAVKVGLNLYNKERPKVKFEIGWWV
;
A
#
# COMPACT_ATOMS: atom_id res chain seq x y z
N MET A 1 -42.73 -33.55 -30.17
CA MET A 1 -41.43 -33.09 -30.68
C MET A 1 -41.08 -31.79 -29.94
N GLY A 2 -40.18 -31.87 -28.96
CA GLY A 2 -39.78 -30.71 -28.15
C GLY A 2 -38.34 -30.34 -28.50
N LEU A 3 -38.15 -29.11 -29.00
CA LEU A 3 -36.86 -28.55 -29.30
C LEU A 3 -36.24 -28.03 -27.97
N PHE A 4 -35.22 -28.73 -27.45
CA PHE A 4 -34.36 -28.21 -26.40
C PHE A 4 -33.34 -27.25 -27.01
N SER A 5 -33.57 -25.96 -26.82
CA SER A 5 -32.61 -24.92 -27.15
C SER A 5 -31.51 -24.92 -26.09
N ILE A 6 -30.33 -25.43 -26.44
CA ILE A 6 -29.12 -25.40 -25.61
C ILE A 6 -28.51 -23.99 -25.69
N PHE A 7 -28.80 -23.16 -24.71
CA PHE A 7 -28.06 -21.91 -24.53
C PHE A 7 -26.61 -22.25 -24.08
N LYS A 8 -25.69 -22.26 -25.04
CA LYS A 8 -24.25 -22.20 -24.74
C LYS A 8 -23.95 -20.83 -24.10
N ARG A 9 -23.81 -20.77 -22.77
CA ARG A 9 -23.18 -19.62 -22.12
C ARG A 9 -21.76 -19.50 -22.67
N LYS A 10 -21.53 -18.44 -23.43
CA LYS A 10 -20.17 -18.00 -23.81
C LYS A 10 -19.44 -17.73 -22.50
N LYS A 11 -18.40 -18.52 -22.20
CA LYS A 11 -17.48 -18.25 -21.10
C LYS A 11 -16.77 -16.97 -21.49
N GLU A 12 -17.09 -15.85 -20.83
CA GLU A 12 -16.30 -14.64 -20.95
C GLU A 12 -14.90 -14.98 -20.44
N GLU A 13 -13.92 -14.92 -21.34
CA GLU A 13 -12.53 -14.94 -20.94
C GLU A 13 -12.31 -13.72 -20.02
N PRO A 14 -11.62 -13.90 -18.88
CA PRO A 14 -11.30 -12.76 -18.02
C PRO A 14 -10.48 -11.77 -18.85
N GLU A 15 -11.04 -10.58 -19.03
CA GLU A 15 -10.36 -9.45 -19.66
C GLU A 15 -8.99 -9.29 -18.97
N ALA A 16 -7.91 -9.43 -19.74
CA ALA A 16 -6.57 -9.31 -19.20
C ALA A 16 -6.45 -7.95 -18.50
N ALA A 17 -6.21 -7.97 -17.19
CA ALA A 17 -6.12 -6.76 -16.40
C ALA A 17 -5.00 -5.89 -17.00
N VAL A 18 -5.37 -4.71 -17.49
CA VAL A 18 -4.40 -3.72 -17.99
C VAL A 18 -3.55 -3.29 -16.81
N ILE A 19 -2.29 -3.73 -16.76
CA ILE A 19 -1.34 -3.31 -15.75
C ILE A 19 -1.00 -1.84 -16.02
N PRO A 20 -1.26 -0.93 -15.08
CA PRO A 20 -0.91 0.46 -15.25
C PRO A 20 0.60 0.60 -15.44
N THR A 21 1.01 1.40 -16.42
CA THR A 21 2.44 1.62 -16.72
C THR A 21 3.11 2.67 -15.82
N ASN A 22 2.32 3.36 -15.00
CA ASN A 22 2.82 4.40 -14.10
C ASN A 22 2.24 4.17 -12.69
N GLY A 23 3.11 3.94 -11.71
CA GLY A 23 2.75 3.69 -10.32
C GLY A 23 1.92 4.81 -9.68
N VAL A 24 2.12 6.06 -10.07
CA VAL A 24 1.37 7.21 -9.55
C VAL A 24 -0.07 7.22 -10.05
N THR A 25 -0.30 7.00 -11.34
CA THR A 25 -1.66 6.96 -11.92
C THR A 25 -2.46 5.74 -11.44
N ALA A 26 -1.76 4.64 -11.18
CA ALA A 26 -2.34 3.41 -10.65
C ALA A 26 -2.79 3.52 -9.19
N LEU A 27 -2.21 4.45 -8.42
CA LEU A 27 -2.34 4.50 -6.97
C LEU A 27 -3.79 4.62 -6.49
N ALA A 28 -4.65 5.28 -7.25
CA ALA A 28 -6.08 5.39 -6.93
C ALA A 28 -6.81 4.04 -6.89
N GLU A 29 -6.30 3.02 -7.59
CA GLU A 29 -6.92 1.71 -7.76
C GLU A 29 -6.17 0.59 -7.05
N GLY A 30 -4.89 0.80 -6.73
CA GLY A 30 -4.03 -0.20 -6.13
C GLY A 30 -2.58 0.25 -6.05
N ILE A 31 -1.68 -0.69 -5.79
CA ILE A 31 -0.25 -0.47 -5.75
C ILE A 31 0.47 -1.31 -6.82
N LEU A 32 1.38 -0.67 -7.56
CA LEU A 32 2.25 -1.33 -8.52
C LEU A 32 3.61 -1.60 -7.88
N PHE A 33 4.01 -2.86 -7.81
CA PHE A 33 5.38 -3.28 -7.52
C PHE A 33 6.14 -3.31 -8.85
N GLU A 34 6.97 -2.28 -9.07
CA GLU A 34 7.48 -1.92 -10.38
C GLU A 34 8.50 -2.94 -10.93
N GLU A 35 9.38 -3.47 -10.08
CA GLU A 35 10.40 -4.44 -10.50
C GLU A 35 9.78 -5.78 -10.91
N GLU A 36 8.73 -6.21 -10.22
CA GLU A 36 8.01 -7.44 -10.55
C GLU A 36 6.93 -7.24 -11.63
N GLY A 37 6.55 -6.00 -11.92
CA GLY A 37 5.44 -5.67 -12.82
C GLY A 37 4.09 -6.15 -12.30
N VAL A 38 3.93 -6.24 -10.98
CA VAL A 38 2.71 -6.76 -10.35
C VAL A 38 1.88 -5.64 -9.76
N PHE A 39 0.61 -5.60 -10.13
CA PHE A 39 -0.36 -4.63 -9.64
C PHE A 39 -1.35 -5.29 -8.69
N LEU A 40 -1.41 -4.81 -7.45
CA LEU A 40 -2.34 -5.24 -6.42
C LEU A 40 -3.44 -4.21 -6.24
N LYS A 41 -4.70 -4.58 -6.49
CA LYS A 41 -5.86 -3.70 -6.28
C LYS A 41 -6.18 -3.57 -4.79
N TRP A 42 -6.58 -2.36 -4.39
CA TRP A 42 -7.12 -2.15 -3.04
C TRP A 42 -8.36 -3.02 -2.83
N GLY A 43 -8.54 -3.51 -1.60
CA GLY A 43 -9.67 -4.37 -1.24
C GLY A 43 -9.62 -5.80 -1.77
N THR A 44 -8.57 -6.20 -2.48
CA THR A 44 -8.41 -7.59 -2.94
C THR A 44 -7.72 -8.47 -1.90
N ASP A 45 -7.99 -9.78 -1.97
CA ASP A 45 -7.42 -10.78 -1.05
C ASP A 45 -5.90 -10.92 -1.25
N ILE A 46 -5.12 -10.57 -0.23
CA ILE A 46 -3.65 -10.67 -0.23
C ILE A 46 -3.18 -12.13 -0.34
N GLU A 47 -3.93 -13.11 0.19
CA GLU A 47 -3.52 -14.51 0.13
C GLU A 47 -3.63 -15.12 -1.27
N ALA A 48 -4.41 -14.51 -2.15
CA ALA A 48 -4.44 -14.89 -3.55
C ALA A 48 -3.14 -14.53 -4.28
N ASP A 49 -2.36 -13.62 -3.69
CA ASP A 49 -1.10 -13.13 -4.26
C ASP A 49 0.10 -13.67 -3.49
N LYS A 50 1.03 -14.32 -4.17
CA LYS A 50 2.20 -14.99 -3.57
C LYS A 50 3.45 -14.11 -3.49
N LEU A 51 3.30 -12.79 -3.61
CA LEU A 51 4.43 -11.85 -3.60
C LEU A 51 5.03 -11.57 -2.22
N TYR A 52 4.31 -11.86 -1.13
CA TYR A 52 4.85 -11.63 0.20
C TYR A 52 5.97 -12.63 0.53
N ALA A 53 7.08 -12.12 1.08
CA ALA A 53 8.23 -12.96 1.45
C ALA A 53 7.97 -13.74 2.74
N LYS A 54 7.20 -13.19 3.67
CA LYS A 54 6.93 -13.77 4.99
C LYS A 54 5.57 -13.36 5.52
N LYS A 55 4.91 -14.30 6.19
CA LYS A 55 3.65 -14.08 6.91
C LYS A 55 3.87 -14.33 8.40
N GLU A 56 3.49 -13.37 9.23
CA GLU A 56 3.59 -13.44 10.68
C GLU A 56 2.19 -13.34 11.29
N TYR A 57 1.82 -14.30 12.13
CA TYR A 57 0.55 -14.30 12.85
C TYR A 57 0.75 -13.78 14.27
N ARG A 58 -0.11 -12.85 14.68
CA ARG A 58 -0.23 -12.36 16.05
C ARG A 58 -1.66 -12.53 16.52
N ALA A 59 -1.90 -12.40 17.84
CA ALA A 59 -3.22 -12.61 18.43
C ALA A 59 -4.31 -11.67 17.85
N ASP A 60 -3.94 -10.45 17.48
CA ASP A 60 -4.83 -9.39 17.04
C ASP A 60 -4.69 -9.03 15.55
N ARG A 61 -3.69 -9.57 14.85
CA ARG A 61 -3.37 -9.20 13.47
C ARG A 61 -2.53 -10.23 12.74
N THR A 62 -2.56 -10.15 11.42
CA THR A 62 -1.63 -10.86 10.51
C THR A 62 -0.78 -9.82 9.79
N ILE A 63 0.53 -10.03 9.76
CA ILE A 63 1.49 -9.16 9.08
C ILE A 63 2.01 -9.88 7.84
N TYR A 64 1.85 -9.26 6.67
CA TYR A 64 2.43 -9.71 5.41
C TYR A 64 3.66 -8.84 5.12
N GLN A 65 4.84 -9.46 5.11
CA GLN A 65 6.09 -8.78 4.81
C GLN A 65 6.41 -8.97 3.34
N TRP A 66 6.39 -7.87 2.59
CA TRP A 66 6.68 -7.86 1.16
C TRP A 66 8.17 -7.90 0.86
N GLY A 67 9.02 -7.53 1.85
CA GLY A 67 10.42 -7.27 1.63
C GLY A 67 10.64 -5.95 0.88
N GLU A 68 11.82 -5.80 0.31
CA GLU A 68 12.19 -4.63 -0.46
C GLU A 68 11.44 -4.63 -1.80
N LYS A 69 10.74 -3.53 -2.08
CA LYS A 69 9.92 -3.33 -3.27
C LYS A 69 10.10 -1.92 -3.80
N THR A 70 10.04 -1.76 -5.10
CA THR A 70 10.06 -0.47 -5.77
C THR A 70 8.63 -0.08 -6.17
N ILE A 71 8.22 1.11 -5.75
CA ILE A 71 6.89 1.70 -6.00
C ILE A 71 7.02 3.18 -6.37
N LEU A 72 5.92 3.82 -6.83
CA LEU A 72 5.83 5.26 -7.03
C LEU A 72 7.00 5.85 -7.81
N SER A 73 7.33 5.27 -8.96
CA SER A 73 8.38 5.74 -9.87
C SER A 73 9.78 5.69 -9.26
N GLY A 74 10.11 4.59 -8.57
CA GLY A 74 11.46 4.31 -8.10
C GLY A 74 11.68 4.40 -6.60
N LEU A 75 10.66 4.63 -5.78
CA LEU A 75 10.79 4.58 -4.32
C LEU A 75 10.99 3.14 -3.85
N LYS A 76 12.18 2.82 -3.34
CA LYS A 76 12.57 1.47 -2.92
C LYS A 76 12.68 1.36 -1.42
N LEU A 77 11.77 0.59 -0.79
CA LEU A 77 11.67 0.41 0.66
C LEU A 77 11.21 -1.01 1.00
N SER A 78 11.48 -1.45 2.23
CA SER A 78 10.96 -2.71 2.76
C SER A 78 9.54 -2.54 3.29
N PHE A 79 8.56 -3.01 2.54
CA PHE A 79 7.14 -2.84 2.86
C PHE A 79 6.54 -4.01 3.62
N LYS A 80 5.51 -3.71 4.39
CA LYS A 80 4.61 -4.68 5.01
C LYS A 80 3.17 -4.21 4.92
N THR A 81 2.23 -5.14 5.08
CA THR A 81 0.81 -4.87 5.29
C THR A 81 0.37 -5.49 6.59
N VAL A 82 -0.41 -4.76 7.38
CA VAL A 82 -0.98 -5.25 8.64
C VAL A 82 -2.48 -5.42 8.46
N CYS A 83 -2.95 -6.66 8.54
CA CYS A 83 -4.38 -6.98 8.53
C CYS A 83 -4.83 -7.25 9.98
N TRP A 84 -5.73 -6.41 10.50
CA TRP A 84 -6.25 -6.54 11.85
C TRP A 84 -7.36 -7.60 11.91
N ASN A 85 -7.29 -8.49 12.89
CA ASN A 85 -8.30 -9.51 13.13
C ASN A 85 -9.44 -8.90 13.93
N HIS A 86 -10.42 -8.34 13.26
CA HIS A 86 -11.61 -7.77 13.91
C HIS A 86 -12.64 -8.85 14.18
N LYS A 87 -12.88 -9.19 15.46
CA LYS A 87 -13.90 -10.18 15.86
C LYS A 87 -15.31 -9.87 15.36
N GLN A 88 -15.60 -8.60 15.04
CA GLN A 88 -16.92 -8.16 14.58
C GLN A 88 -17.11 -8.20 13.06
N HIS A 89 -16.04 -8.21 12.28
CA HIS A 89 -16.10 -8.13 10.82
C HIS A 89 -15.44 -9.33 10.11
N GLY A 90 -15.00 -10.34 10.86
CA GLY A 90 -14.19 -11.43 10.35
C GLY A 90 -12.73 -11.02 10.08
N ASP A 91 -11.88 -12.00 9.79
CA ASP A 91 -10.50 -11.76 9.41
C ASP A 91 -10.47 -11.20 7.99
N THR A 92 -10.21 -9.91 7.84
CA THR A 92 -10.02 -9.33 6.51
C THR A 92 -8.59 -9.65 6.04
N LYS A 93 -8.49 -10.26 4.86
CA LYS A 93 -7.21 -10.48 4.18
C LYS A 93 -7.05 -9.49 3.02
N ALA A 94 -7.89 -8.47 2.98
CA ALA A 94 -7.91 -7.49 1.92
C ALA A 94 -6.73 -6.52 2.05
N LEU A 95 -6.15 -6.15 0.92
CA LEU A 95 -5.12 -5.12 0.85
C LEU A 95 -5.77 -3.75 1.08
N GLU A 96 -5.57 -3.19 2.26
CA GLU A 96 -6.05 -1.85 2.62
C GLU A 96 -4.92 -0.84 2.70
N SER A 97 -3.71 -1.28 3.10
CA SER A 97 -2.54 -0.41 3.16
C SER A 97 -1.24 -1.17 2.97
N VAL A 98 -0.19 -0.43 2.61
CA VAL A 98 1.21 -0.85 2.72
C VAL A 98 1.94 0.17 3.56
N GLU A 99 2.84 -0.28 4.40
CA GLU A 99 3.60 0.59 5.27
C GLU A 99 5.10 0.24 5.32
N PHE A 100 5.91 1.25 5.58
CA PHE A 100 7.32 1.14 5.92
C PHE A 100 7.53 1.82 7.28
N LEU A 101 8.34 1.21 8.13
CA LEU A 101 8.73 1.76 9.40
C LEU A 101 10.22 1.55 9.58
N SER A 102 10.96 2.64 9.86
CA SER A 102 12.34 2.62 10.25
C SER A 102 12.51 3.26 11.62
N GLU A 103 13.38 2.68 12.45
CA GLU A 103 13.78 3.17 13.76
C GLU A 103 15.32 3.31 13.83
N GLU A 104 15.96 3.53 12.70
CA GLU A 104 17.40 3.59 12.56
C GLU A 104 17.93 5.00 12.86
N SER A 105 19.24 5.10 13.12
CA SER A 105 19.91 6.36 13.44
C SER A 105 19.88 7.40 12.32
N ASP A 106 19.65 6.96 11.08
CA ASP A 106 19.54 7.79 9.88
C ASP A 106 18.08 8.12 9.50
N ALA A 107 17.14 7.96 10.43
CA ALA A 107 15.72 8.19 10.19
C ALA A 107 15.41 9.58 9.60
N LEU A 108 16.16 10.61 10.01
CA LEU A 108 15.98 11.96 9.46
C LEU A 108 16.37 12.04 7.99
N ASP A 109 17.50 11.43 7.62
CA ASP A 109 17.95 11.39 6.22
C ASP A 109 17.01 10.57 5.36
N GLN A 110 16.50 9.45 5.88
CA GLN A 110 15.48 8.64 5.22
C GLN A 110 14.18 9.42 5.03
N PHE A 111 13.71 10.13 6.08
CA PHE A 111 12.52 10.97 5.96
C PHE A 111 12.68 12.02 4.85
N GLN A 112 13.83 12.69 4.83
CA GLN A 112 14.12 13.72 3.83
C GLN A 112 14.14 13.13 2.41
N ALA A 113 14.84 12.01 2.22
CA ALA A 113 14.92 11.34 0.91
C ALA A 113 13.54 10.89 0.41
N ILE A 114 12.72 10.27 1.29
CA ILE A 114 11.35 9.86 0.95
C ILE A 114 10.49 11.08 0.61
N ARG A 115 10.55 12.15 1.41
CA ARG A 115 9.80 13.38 1.18
C ARG A 115 10.11 13.97 -0.19
N ASP A 116 11.39 14.17 -0.50
CA ASP A 116 11.84 14.79 -1.74
C ASP A 116 11.41 13.97 -2.97
N HIS A 117 11.46 12.64 -2.86
CA HIS A 117 10.94 11.74 -3.88
C HIS A 117 9.42 11.91 -4.06
N LEU A 118 8.64 11.86 -2.96
CA LEU A 118 7.19 11.99 -3.01
C LEU A 118 6.74 13.35 -3.54
N GLU A 119 7.40 14.44 -3.15
CA GLU A 119 7.11 15.78 -3.68
C GLU A 119 7.39 15.88 -5.18
N THR A 120 8.42 15.16 -5.66
CA THR A 120 8.72 15.09 -7.10
C THR A 120 7.62 14.36 -7.88
N VAL A 121 7.08 13.27 -7.35
CA VAL A 121 6.14 12.40 -8.09
C VAL A 121 4.67 12.68 -7.82
N LEU A 122 4.33 13.19 -6.63
CA LEU A 122 2.95 13.47 -6.21
C LEU A 122 2.64 14.97 -6.12
N GLY A 123 3.66 15.83 -6.16
CA GLY A 123 3.52 17.26 -5.90
C GLY A 123 3.60 17.62 -4.43
N SER A 124 3.25 18.87 -4.10
CA SER A 124 3.36 19.39 -2.73
C SER A 124 2.50 18.64 -1.73
N SER A 125 3.07 18.36 -0.58
CA SER A 125 2.39 17.76 0.56
C SER A 125 1.52 18.76 1.32
N ARG A 126 0.56 18.24 2.09
CA ARG A 126 -0.12 18.97 3.16
C ARG A 126 0.55 18.60 4.48
N GLN A 127 0.98 19.59 5.24
CA GLN A 127 1.50 19.37 6.58
C GLN A 127 0.35 19.34 7.59
N ASN A 128 0.38 18.40 8.52
CA ASN A 128 -0.50 18.40 9.67
C ASN A 128 0.12 19.29 10.78
N GLU A 129 -0.64 20.28 11.23
CA GLU A 129 -0.19 21.25 12.24
C GLU A 129 -0.37 20.75 13.68
N ASP A 130 -1.15 19.69 13.90
CA ASP A 130 -1.45 19.12 15.21
C ASP A 130 -0.40 18.12 15.71
N MET A 131 0.87 18.34 15.37
CA MET A 131 1.98 17.46 15.78
C MET A 131 2.72 18.01 16.99
N GLU A 132 3.32 17.11 17.79
CA GLU A 132 4.19 17.51 18.90
C GLU A 132 5.46 18.21 18.37
N PRO A 133 6.08 19.08 19.19
CA PRO A 133 7.31 19.78 18.80
C PRO A 133 8.40 18.80 18.34
N GLY A 134 8.95 19.03 17.14
CA GLY A 134 9.96 18.18 16.52
C GLY A 134 9.41 16.97 15.76
N GLU A 135 8.11 16.78 15.71
CA GLU A 135 7.46 15.78 14.85
C GLU A 135 6.94 16.44 13.57
N ILE A 136 6.95 15.70 12.48
CA ILE A 136 6.46 16.16 11.18
C ILE A 136 5.52 15.09 10.62
N ALA A 137 4.34 15.49 10.16
CA ALA A 137 3.43 14.64 9.42
C ALA A 137 3.05 15.29 8.11
N LEU A 138 3.36 14.64 7.01
CA LEU A 138 3.05 15.05 5.65
C LEU A 138 2.00 14.11 5.06
N GLU A 139 1.08 14.68 4.28
CA GLU A 139 -0.01 13.95 3.65
C GLU A 139 -0.19 14.36 2.20
N TRP A 140 -0.42 13.38 1.33
CA TRP A 140 -0.91 13.53 -0.03
C TRP A 140 -2.21 12.77 -0.18
N ARG A 141 -3.14 13.28 -0.97
CA ARG A 141 -4.42 12.61 -1.25
C ARG A 141 -4.62 12.44 -2.74
N ILE A 142 -4.85 11.21 -3.14
CA ILE A 142 -5.13 10.82 -4.51
C ILE A 142 -6.46 10.06 -4.52
N LYS A 143 -7.57 10.77 -4.79
CA LYS A 143 -8.94 10.23 -4.66
C LYS A 143 -9.19 9.66 -3.24
N ALA A 144 -9.49 8.36 -3.13
CA ALA A 144 -9.72 7.66 -1.87
C ALA A 144 -8.43 7.13 -1.22
N VAL A 145 -7.25 7.43 -1.79
CA VAL A 145 -5.97 6.98 -1.26
C VAL A 145 -5.26 8.11 -0.54
N LYS A 146 -4.77 7.80 0.66
CA LYS A 146 -3.93 8.66 1.47
C LYS A 146 -2.50 8.13 1.46
N VAL A 147 -1.54 9.00 1.18
CA VAL A 147 -0.11 8.75 1.35
C VAL A 147 0.35 9.57 2.54
N GLY A 148 0.88 8.94 3.55
CA GLY A 148 1.36 9.56 4.78
C GLY A 148 2.86 9.35 4.97
N LEU A 149 3.58 10.40 5.34
CA LEU A 149 4.98 10.35 5.74
C LEU A 149 5.14 11.08 7.07
N ASN A 150 5.55 10.34 8.11
CA ASN A 150 5.66 10.86 9.45
C ASN A 150 7.08 10.70 9.98
N LEU A 151 7.61 11.75 10.62
CA LEU A 151 8.80 11.71 11.43
C LEU A 151 8.39 11.89 12.89
N TYR A 152 8.68 10.89 13.72
CA TYR A 152 8.50 10.95 15.17
C TYR A 152 9.87 11.16 15.81
N ASN A 153 9.96 12.07 16.75
CA ASN A 153 11.24 12.46 17.37
C ASN A 153 11.17 12.50 18.90
N LYS A 154 10.59 11.47 19.54
CA LYS A 154 10.52 11.42 21.02
C LYS A 154 11.87 11.02 21.63
N GLU A 155 12.15 9.73 21.73
CA GLU A 155 13.39 9.21 22.32
C GLU A 155 14.38 8.72 21.26
N ARG A 156 13.83 8.18 20.17
CA ARG A 156 14.57 7.74 18.99
C ARG A 156 13.80 8.19 17.75
N PRO A 157 14.47 8.81 16.79
CA PRO A 157 13.85 9.18 15.54
C PRO A 157 13.25 7.96 14.84
N LYS A 158 12.02 8.09 14.35
CA LYS A 158 11.32 7.04 13.62
C LYS A 158 10.68 7.64 12.40
N VAL A 159 10.82 6.97 11.25
CA VAL A 159 10.08 7.29 10.03
C VAL A 159 9.00 6.27 9.82
N LYS A 160 7.78 6.72 9.64
CA LYS A 160 6.68 5.90 9.14
C LYS A 160 6.22 6.45 7.80
N PHE A 161 6.24 5.63 6.79
CA PHE A 161 5.61 5.87 5.50
C PHE A 161 4.47 4.88 5.32
N GLU A 162 3.32 5.36 4.84
CA GLU A 162 2.12 4.55 4.66
C GLU A 162 1.32 5.01 3.45
N ILE A 163 0.86 4.05 2.67
CA ILE A 163 -0.14 4.27 1.64
C ILE A 163 -1.36 3.46 2.05
N GLY A 164 -2.48 4.12 2.26
CA GLY A 164 -3.73 3.48 2.67
C GLY A 164 -4.91 3.90 1.81
N TRP A 165 -5.83 2.94 1.59
CA TRP A 165 -7.10 3.16 0.93
C TRP A 165 -8.19 3.31 2.00
N TRP A 166 -8.86 4.46 1.96
CA TRP A 166 -9.90 4.81 2.93
C TRP A 166 -11.22 5.01 2.19
N VAL A 167 -12.17 4.15 2.47
CA VAL A 167 -13.55 4.25 1.94
C VAL A 167 -14.44 4.94 2.96
#